data_6e37f7d70f167633d3910315ae04bf1f
#
_entry.id   6e37f7d70f167633d3910315ae04bf1f
#
_cell.length_a   1.000
_cell.length_b   1.000
_cell.length_c   1.000
_cell.angle_alpha   90.00
_cell.angle_beta   90.00
_cell.angle_gamma   90.00
#
_symmetry.space_group_name_H-M   'P 1'
#
loop_
_entity.id
_entity.type
_entity.pdbx_description
1 polymer ?
#
loop_
_entity_poly.entity_id
_entity_poly.type
_entity_poly.pdbx_seq_one_letter_code
_entity_poly.pdbx_strand_id
1 'polypeptide(L)'
;MGKIGLYHCHFRFEQFTDCIDRILIATTIVRRPQRKMPNLFYTDDNCDFEFSEAQNILSISQENKVDHLHVCGGLGKCSTCRVQILEGLENCSERSLTEQNIADRLDFPDDVRLACQTIISGDVKIRKLFKNPEDVKFAQAAMQTSGSIGSNKQLAILFADIENFTPLSERLASFDVMYLLNKYFDFAGNIVMRNGGEINNYIGDAFLAIFGLDGDGDETFRAVKAGLELQAELKSFATSVEQNFDEEFKIRIGVHFGEAIVGMLGCRGTERLSVIGDTVNMAARAESANKEADTTMLITENAYKQIKDRVEVEDFIRTKLKGTSERITLYEIKSVKGESLVAKKHDALVRDGVKWTRVASSKDLSGENKIGFDFRGEDILLFRFEDEVRAIQNSCTHMNLPLSSGVLDDNGHILCPFHGSAYCTQDGTVQKWCEGLPEDMPPENVQMMKSMKQVPLKTFMALEYDKNIWVAQN
;
A
#
# COMPACT_ATOMS: atom_id res chain seq x y z
N MET A 1 -35.32 -61.49 -12.97
CA MET A 1 -35.31 -62.68 -12.11
C MET A 1 -34.85 -62.23 -10.74
N GLY A 2 -35.52 -62.30 -9.64
CA GLY A 2 -36.79 -62.72 -9.10
C GLY A 2 -37.03 -61.87 -7.88
N LYS A 3 -38.15 -61.32 -7.71
CA LYS A 3 -39.37 -61.74 -7.03
C LYS A 3 -39.18 -62.05 -5.53
N ILE A 4 -39.87 -61.26 -4.72
CA ILE A 4 -41.02 -61.45 -3.82
C ILE A 4 -40.53 -61.56 -2.36
N GLY A 5 -41.16 -60.83 -1.42
CA GLY A 5 -42.37 -61.16 -0.75
C GLY A 5 -42.79 -60.12 0.31
N LEU A 6 -43.98 -59.62 0.13
CA LEU A 6 -44.79 -58.99 1.12
C LEU A 6 -45.25 -60.00 2.17
N TYR A 7 -45.20 -59.63 3.47
CA TYR A 7 -46.08 -60.26 4.47
C TYR A 7 -46.80 -59.15 5.24
N HIS A 8 -48.13 -59.12 4.98
CA HIS A 8 -49.14 -58.48 5.82
C HIS A 8 -49.34 -59.33 7.07
N CYS A 9 -49.36 -58.71 8.22
CA CYS A 9 -49.98 -59.32 9.39
C CYS A 9 -50.96 -58.31 10.01
N HIS A 10 -52.24 -58.57 9.73
CA HIS A 10 -53.36 -58.02 10.47
C HIS A 10 -53.34 -58.59 11.90
N PHE A 11 -53.42 -57.73 12.93
CA PHE A 11 -53.93 -58.14 14.22
C PHE A 11 -55.01 -57.19 14.68
N ARG A 12 -56.14 -57.82 15.02
CA ARG A 12 -57.45 -57.27 15.44
C ARG A 12 -57.37 -56.41 16.71
N PHE A 13 -58.06 -55.30 16.67
CA PHE A 13 -58.60 -54.60 17.83
C PHE A 13 -59.63 -55.54 18.52
N GLU A 14 -59.41 -55.80 19.82
CA GLU A 14 -60.49 -55.92 20.83
C GLU A 14 -59.92 -56.31 22.20
N GLN A 15 -60.38 -55.59 23.21
CA GLN A 15 -60.32 -55.90 24.65
C GLN A 15 -58.94 -55.55 25.34
N PHE A 16 -58.99 -54.37 25.96
CA PHE A 16 -58.56 -54.16 27.37
C PHE A 16 -58.93 -52.73 27.78
N THR A 17 -60.26 -52.50 28.02
CA THR A 17 -60.74 -51.56 28.99
C THR A 17 -60.76 -52.31 30.33
N ASP A 18 -59.82 -51.91 31.21
CA ASP A 18 -59.85 -51.94 32.65
C ASP A 18 -58.44 -51.97 33.23
N CYS A 19 -57.87 -50.81 33.45
CA CYS A 19 -56.82 -50.55 34.46
C CYS A 19 -56.32 -49.10 34.40
N ILE A 20 -57.27 -48.13 34.30
CA ILE A 20 -56.93 -46.74 34.48
C ILE A 20 -57.62 -46.26 35.76
N ASP A 21 -57.12 -46.74 36.86
CA ASP A 21 -57.31 -46.07 38.16
C ASP A 21 -56.28 -46.60 39.15
N ARG A 22 -55.40 -45.73 39.54
CA ARG A 22 -54.32 -45.79 40.55
C ARG A 22 -52.90 -45.93 40.04
N ILE A 23 -52.34 -44.89 39.32
CA ILE A 23 -51.04 -44.38 39.56
C ILE A 23 -51.11 -42.86 39.33
N LEU A 24 -51.59 -42.11 40.31
CA LEU A 24 -51.21 -40.68 40.45
C LEU A 24 -49.76 -40.65 40.84
N ILE A 25 -48.85 -40.81 39.85
CA ILE A 25 -47.48 -40.41 40.00
C ILE A 25 -47.53 -38.88 39.99
N ALA A 26 -47.33 -38.30 41.15
CA ALA A 26 -47.07 -36.91 41.31
C ALA A 26 -45.82 -36.59 40.43
N THR A 27 -46.04 -36.23 39.18
CA THR A 27 -45.03 -35.56 38.38
C THR A 27 -44.81 -34.17 39.00
N THR A 28 -43.97 -34.15 40.02
CA THR A 28 -43.33 -32.92 40.47
C THR A 28 -42.57 -32.45 39.25
N ILE A 29 -43.17 -31.52 38.50
CA ILE A 29 -42.49 -30.73 37.51
C ILE A 29 -41.42 -29.99 38.30
N VAL A 30 -40.20 -30.55 38.37
CA VAL A 30 -39.03 -29.83 38.78
C VAL A 30 -38.84 -28.76 37.71
N ARG A 31 -39.45 -27.59 37.96
CA ARG A 31 -39.11 -26.39 37.21
C ARG A 31 -37.59 -26.27 37.33
N ARG A 32 -36.87 -26.63 36.27
CA ARG A 32 -35.46 -26.24 36.18
C ARG A 32 -35.41 -24.74 36.53
N PRO A 33 -34.60 -24.31 37.47
CA PRO A 33 -34.48 -22.89 37.75
C PRO A 33 -34.22 -22.24 36.42
N GLN A 34 -35.02 -21.25 36.04
CA GLN A 34 -34.75 -20.42 34.87
C GLN A 34 -33.36 -19.86 35.12
N ARG A 35 -32.39 -20.32 34.34
CA ARG A 35 -31.05 -19.80 34.41
C ARG A 35 -31.19 -18.32 34.03
N LYS A 36 -31.03 -17.42 35.00
CA LYS A 36 -30.99 -15.99 34.75
C LYS A 36 -29.95 -15.78 33.67
N MET A 37 -30.36 -15.17 32.54
CA MET A 37 -29.42 -14.85 31.48
C MET A 37 -28.40 -13.84 32.02
N PRO A 38 -27.12 -14.03 31.70
CA PRO A 38 -26.11 -13.05 32.08
C PRO A 38 -26.35 -11.70 31.37
N ASN A 39 -25.97 -10.62 32.05
CA ASN A 39 -26.29 -9.28 31.62
C ASN A 39 -25.02 -8.41 31.52
N LEU A 40 -24.90 -7.66 30.45
CA LEU A 40 -23.87 -6.63 30.25
C LEU A 40 -24.48 -5.24 30.46
N PHE A 41 -24.05 -4.52 31.50
CA PHE A 41 -24.53 -3.20 31.84
C PHE A 41 -23.52 -2.10 31.44
N TYR A 42 -23.98 -1.11 30.69
CA TYR A 42 -23.22 0.08 30.27
C TYR A 42 -23.59 1.25 31.17
N THR A 43 -22.66 1.71 32.00
CA THR A 43 -22.90 2.81 32.95
C THR A 43 -23.15 4.15 32.25
N ASP A 44 -22.47 4.38 31.12
CA ASP A 44 -22.53 5.67 30.42
C ASP A 44 -23.84 5.85 29.64
N ASP A 45 -24.33 4.78 29.07
CA ASP A 45 -25.54 4.79 28.27
C ASP A 45 -26.78 4.40 29.08
N ASN A 46 -26.57 4.02 30.35
CA ASN A 46 -27.61 3.52 31.27
C ASN A 46 -28.51 2.44 30.62
N CYS A 47 -27.87 1.52 29.91
CA CYS A 47 -28.54 0.40 29.24
C CYS A 47 -27.90 -0.93 29.60
N ASP A 48 -28.68 -2.01 29.48
CA ASP A 48 -28.21 -3.35 29.75
C ASP A 48 -28.76 -4.34 28.72
N PHE A 49 -27.99 -5.41 28.49
CA PHE A 49 -28.32 -6.40 27.47
C PHE A 49 -28.05 -7.81 27.99
N GLU A 50 -29.10 -8.62 27.93
CA GLU A 50 -28.99 -10.06 28.19
C GLU A 50 -28.34 -10.78 27.01
N PHE A 51 -27.49 -11.74 27.29
CA PHE A 51 -26.87 -12.59 26.29
C PHE A 51 -26.94 -14.06 26.69
N SER A 52 -27.07 -14.96 25.70
CA SER A 52 -27.28 -16.38 25.94
C SER A 52 -26.03 -17.24 25.96
N GLU A 53 -25.01 -16.79 25.23
CA GLU A 53 -23.74 -17.50 25.05
C GLU A 53 -22.57 -16.56 25.32
N ALA A 54 -21.45 -17.15 25.77
CA ALA A 54 -20.24 -16.38 26.00
C ALA A 54 -19.74 -15.73 24.70
N GLN A 55 -19.61 -14.41 24.69
CA GLN A 55 -19.16 -13.63 23.54
C GLN A 55 -18.40 -12.38 23.99
N ASN A 56 -17.70 -11.74 23.06
CA ASN A 56 -16.94 -10.56 23.42
C ASN A 56 -17.86 -9.32 23.58
N ILE A 57 -17.42 -8.40 24.42
CA ILE A 57 -18.19 -7.19 24.76
C ILE A 57 -18.51 -6.36 23.51
N LEU A 58 -17.58 -6.26 22.53
CA LEU A 58 -17.80 -5.49 21.32
C LEU A 58 -18.92 -6.09 20.45
N SER A 59 -19.01 -7.42 20.35
CA SER A 59 -20.09 -8.10 19.61
C SER A 59 -21.45 -7.76 20.20
N ILE A 60 -21.58 -7.82 21.54
CA ILE A 60 -22.82 -7.43 22.23
C ILE A 60 -23.17 -5.96 21.93
N SER A 61 -22.16 -5.06 21.94
CA SER A 61 -22.38 -3.65 21.57
C SER A 61 -22.94 -3.52 20.17
N GLN A 62 -22.36 -4.22 19.20
CA GLN A 62 -22.73 -4.15 17.79
C GLN A 62 -24.13 -4.72 17.52
N GLU A 63 -24.44 -5.88 18.09
CA GLU A 63 -25.75 -6.53 17.99
C GLU A 63 -26.87 -5.64 18.53
N ASN A 64 -26.58 -4.89 19.60
CA ASN A 64 -27.55 -4.00 20.26
C ASN A 64 -27.44 -2.53 19.80
N LYS A 65 -26.67 -2.24 18.75
CA LYS A 65 -26.49 -0.90 18.18
C LYS A 65 -25.97 0.14 19.17
N VAL A 66 -25.17 -0.30 20.13
CA VAL A 66 -24.47 0.61 21.04
C VAL A 66 -23.25 1.16 20.30
N ASP A 67 -23.14 2.48 20.28
CA ASP A 67 -21.98 3.17 19.72
C ASP A 67 -20.73 2.85 20.54
N HIS A 68 -19.86 2.00 19.98
CA HIS A 68 -18.62 1.56 20.60
C HIS A 68 -17.49 1.69 19.61
N LEU A 69 -16.55 2.61 19.90
CA LEU A 69 -15.41 2.90 19.01
C LEU A 69 -14.50 1.67 18.88
N HIS A 70 -14.15 1.28 17.66
CA HIS A 70 -13.31 0.11 17.37
C HIS A 70 -12.54 0.24 16.05
N VAL A 71 -11.62 1.20 16.00
CA VAL A 71 -10.89 1.65 14.79
C VAL A 71 -10.23 0.54 13.98
N CYS A 72 -9.76 -0.54 14.62
CA CYS A 72 -9.18 -1.68 13.92
C CYS A 72 -10.20 -2.75 13.47
N GLY A 73 -11.50 -2.49 13.57
CA GLY A 73 -12.53 -3.48 13.20
C GLY A 73 -12.62 -4.69 14.14
N GLY A 74 -12.16 -4.58 15.38
CA GLY A 74 -12.22 -5.69 16.36
C GLY A 74 -11.01 -6.64 16.33
N LEU A 75 -9.97 -6.31 15.57
CA LEU A 75 -8.78 -7.17 15.37
C LEU A 75 -7.79 -7.17 16.56
N GLY A 76 -8.07 -6.46 17.66
CA GLY A 76 -7.15 -6.35 18.79
C GLY A 76 -5.87 -5.57 18.49
N LYS A 77 -5.82 -4.75 17.43
CA LYS A 77 -4.65 -4.00 16.98
C LYS A 77 -4.62 -2.54 17.42
N CYS A 78 -5.66 -2.07 18.09
CA CYS A 78 -5.76 -0.72 18.62
C CYS A 78 -6.32 -0.75 20.04
N SER A 79 -6.33 0.40 20.69
CA SER A 79 -6.85 0.55 22.05
C SER A 79 -8.18 1.31 22.12
N THR A 80 -8.81 1.60 20.98
CA THR A 80 -9.99 2.49 20.93
C THR A 80 -11.27 1.85 21.49
N CYS A 81 -11.35 0.52 21.52
CA CYS A 81 -12.47 -0.19 22.12
C CYS A 81 -12.31 -0.44 23.64
N ARG A 82 -11.44 0.34 24.32
CA ARG A 82 -11.19 0.15 25.76
C ARG A 82 -12.44 0.41 26.60
N VAL A 83 -12.65 -0.51 27.53
CA VAL A 83 -13.65 -0.40 28.59
C VAL A 83 -12.99 -0.57 29.93
N GLN A 84 -13.56 0.04 30.96
CA GLN A 84 -13.23 -0.27 32.35
C GLN A 84 -14.31 -1.21 32.88
N ILE A 85 -13.90 -2.34 33.43
CA ILE A 85 -14.78 -3.27 34.14
C ILE A 85 -14.98 -2.75 35.54
N LEU A 86 -16.19 -2.39 35.88
CA LEU A 86 -16.56 -1.85 37.18
C LEU A 86 -17.00 -2.95 38.16
N GLU A 87 -17.69 -3.95 37.65
CA GLU A 87 -18.17 -5.13 38.39
C GLU A 87 -18.12 -6.36 37.48
N GLY A 88 -17.84 -7.54 38.00
CA GLY A 88 -17.88 -8.80 37.27
C GLY A 88 -16.59 -9.13 36.49
N LEU A 89 -15.44 -8.63 36.93
CA LEU A 89 -14.13 -8.95 36.31
C LEU A 89 -13.85 -10.47 36.30
N GLU A 90 -14.33 -11.19 37.31
CA GLU A 90 -14.25 -12.65 37.41
C GLU A 90 -15.06 -13.39 36.35
N ASN A 91 -16.02 -12.72 35.71
CA ASN A 91 -16.83 -13.23 34.60
C ASN A 91 -16.20 -12.95 33.24
N CYS A 92 -15.08 -12.24 33.20
CA CYS A 92 -14.33 -11.93 32.00
C CYS A 92 -13.25 -12.97 31.74
N SER A 93 -12.97 -13.28 30.47
CA SER A 93 -11.84 -14.11 30.09
C SER A 93 -10.52 -13.49 30.55
N GLU A 94 -9.47 -14.30 30.71
CA GLU A 94 -8.11 -13.78 30.81
C GLU A 94 -7.77 -12.96 29.56
N ARG A 95 -6.79 -12.06 29.67
CA ARG A 95 -6.32 -11.29 28.51
C ARG A 95 -5.73 -12.23 27.46
N SER A 96 -6.19 -12.10 26.22
CA SER A 96 -5.53 -12.75 25.10
C SER A 96 -4.10 -12.22 24.95
N LEU A 97 -3.20 -12.97 24.29
CA LEU A 97 -1.84 -12.51 24.02
C LEU A 97 -1.84 -11.14 23.28
N THR A 98 -2.76 -10.95 22.35
CA THR A 98 -2.92 -9.69 21.61
C THR A 98 -3.33 -8.55 22.52
N GLU A 99 -4.28 -8.79 23.43
CA GLU A 99 -4.71 -7.79 24.42
C GLU A 99 -3.59 -7.48 25.41
N GLN A 100 -2.87 -8.50 25.91
CA GLN A 100 -1.77 -8.32 26.85
C GLN A 100 -0.65 -7.45 26.28
N ASN A 101 -0.26 -7.68 25.02
CA ASN A 101 0.76 -6.86 24.35
C ASN A 101 0.38 -5.37 24.29
N ILE A 102 -0.91 -5.06 24.11
CA ILE A 102 -1.38 -3.65 24.12
C ILE A 102 -1.44 -3.14 25.57
N ALA A 103 -1.90 -3.96 26.50
CA ALA A 103 -1.99 -3.61 27.90
C ALA A 103 -0.60 -3.28 28.49
N ASP A 104 0.40 -4.10 28.22
CA ASP A 104 1.78 -3.89 28.65
C ASP A 104 2.38 -2.60 28.05
N ARG A 105 2.11 -2.36 26.76
CA ARG A 105 2.62 -1.18 26.06
C ARG A 105 2.00 0.14 26.54
N LEU A 106 0.75 0.09 27.00
CA LEU A 106 -0.02 1.28 27.43
C LEU A 106 -0.23 1.33 28.94
N ASP A 107 0.38 0.42 29.69
CA ASP A 107 0.30 0.30 31.15
C ASP A 107 -1.17 0.25 31.64
N PHE A 108 -1.94 -0.71 31.10
CA PHE A 108 -3.34 -0.87 31.47
C PHE A 108 -3.46 -1.54 32.84
N PRO A 109 -4.23 -0.96 33.78
CA PRO A 109 -4.61 -1.68 34.99
C PRO A 109 -5.49 -2.90 34.64
N ASP A 110 -5.62 -3.84 35.58
CA ASP A 110 -6.30 -5.12 35.35
C ASP A 110 -7.77 -4.98 34.95
N ASP A 111 -8.44 -3.93 35.44
CA ASP A 111 -9.83 -3.60 35.17
C ASP A 111 -10.04 -2.90 33.82
N VAL A 112 -8.98 -2.50 33.11
CA VAL A 112 -9.07 -1.91 31.76
C VAL A 112 -8.84 -2.99 30.72
N ARG A 113 -9.87 -3.23 29.90
CA ARG A 113 -9.92 -4.34 28.95
C ARG A 113 -10.23 -3.85 27.55
N LEU A 114 -9.87 -4.65 26.53
CA LEU A 114 -10.27 -4.42 25.15
C LEU A 114 -11.60 -5.15 24.87
N ALA A 115 -12.68 -4.40 24.62
CA ALA A 115 -14.01 -4.98 24.39
C ALA A 115 -14.05 -6.03 23.27
N CYS A 116 -13.22 -5.89 22.25
CA CYS A 116 -13.13 -6.86 21.15
C CYS A 116 -12.39 -8.16 21.51
N GLN A 117 -11.64 -8.19 22.61
CA GLN A 117 -10.84 -9.35 23.04
C GLN A 117 -11.41 -9.99 24.31
N THR A 118 -12.20 -9.26 25.09
CA THR A 118 -12.74 -9.71 26.36
C THR A 118 -14.03 -10.48 26.15
N ILE A 119 -13.99 -11.79 26.36
CA ILE A 119 -15.19 -12.66 26.36
C ILE A 119 -15.79 -12.63 27.75
N ILE A 120 -17.10 -12.49 27.84
CA ILE A 120 -17.84 -12.50 29.10
C ILE A 120 -18.80 -13.69 29.16
N SER A 121 -18.95 -14.26 30.37
CA SER A 121 -19.78 -15.44 30.61
C SER A 121 -20.76 -15.28 31.75
N GLY A 122 -20.80 -14.14 32.43
CA GLY A 122 -21.64 -13.78 33.54
C GLY A 122 -22.03 -12.30 33.55
N ASP A 123 -22.69 -11.84 34.61
CA ASP A 123 -23.04 -10.43 34.76
C ASP A 123 -21.78 -9.56 34.83
N VAL A 124 -21.71 -8.52 33.97
CA VAL A 124 -20.58 -7.58 33.88
C VAL A 124 -21.10 -6.15 33.76
N LYS A 125 -20.48 -5.24 34.49
CA LYS A 125 -20.77 -3.80 34.42
C LYS A 125 -19.55 -3.04 33.93
N ILE A 126 -19.73 -2.27 32.88
CA ILE A 126 -18.65 -1.58 32.21
C ILE A 126 -18.88 -0.08 32.07
N ARG A 127 -17.77 0.62 31.83
CA ARG A 127 -17.72 2.02 31.39
C ARG A 127 -16.86 2.12 30.15
N LYS A 128 -17.37 2.73 29.07
CA LYS A 128 -16.57 3.03 27.88
C LYS A 128 -15.57 4.13 28.20
N LEU A 129 -14.31 3.95 27.75
CA LEU A 129 -13.26 4.98 27.98
C LEU A 129 -13.18 5.99 26.83
N PHE A 130 -13.69 5.64 25.64
CA PHE A 130 -13.89 6.59 24.52
C PHE A 130 -15.39 6.86 24.37
N LYS A 131 -15.79 8.11 24.60
CA LYS A 131 -17.20 8.50 24.73
C LYS A 131 -17.69 9.51 23.69
N ASN A 132 -16.75 10.16 22.96
CA ASN A 132 -17.11 11.22 22.03
C ASN A 132 -17.84 10.64 20.81
N PRO A 133 -19.12 10.98 20.57
CA PRO A 133 -19.87 10.48 19.41
C PRO A 133 -19.28 10.95 18.06
N GLU A 134 -18.54 12.07 18.04
CA GLU A 134 -17.89 12.56 16.84
C GLU A 134 -16.72 11.67 16.43
N ASP A 135 -15.96 11.15 17.40
CA ASP A 135 -14.87 10.19 17.14
C ASP A 135 -15.40 8.87 16.57
N VAL A 136 -16.55 8.40 17.08
CA VAL A 136 -17.23 7.20 16.56
C VAL A 136 -17.70 7.42 15.12
N LYS A 137 -18.33 8.55 14.83
CA LYS A 137 -18.76 8.90 13.46
C LYS A 137 -17.58 9.06 12.51
N PHE A 138 -16.50 9.68 12.96
CA PHE A 138 -15.29 9.82 12.17
C PHE A 138 -14.69 8.45 11.81
N ALA A 139 -14.56 7.55 12.78
CA ALA A 139 -14.03 6.21 12.55
C ALA A 139 -14.94 5.38 11.63
N GLN A 140 -16.26 5.46 11.81
CA GLN A 140 -17.25 4.78 10.95
C GLN A 140 -17.17 5.29 9.49
N ALA A 141 -17.06 6.60 9.29
CA ALA A 141 -16.91 7.19 7.97
C ALA A 141 -15.62 6.73 7.27
N ALA A 142 -14.50 6.70 8.01
CA ALA A 142 -13.23 6.22 7.49
C ALA A 142 -13.26 4.73 7.12
N MET A 143 -13.95 3.89 7.91
CA MET A 143 -14.15 2.47 7.61
C MET A 143 -15.02 2.24 6.36
N GLN A 144 -16.04 3.06 6.15
CA GLN A 144 -16.92 2.96 4.97
C GLN A 144 -16.19 3.31 3.68
N THR A 145 -15.23 4.24 3.73
CA THR A 145 -14.50 4.72 2.55
C THR A 145 -13.36 3.78 2.14
N SER A 146 -12.73 3.10 3.09
CA SER A 146 -11.47 2.35 2.87
C SER A 146 -11.55 0.86 3.27
N GLY A 147 -12.67 0.38 3.79
CA GLY A 147 -12.82 -0.99 4.33
C GLY A 147 -12.03 -1.24 5.62
N SER A 148 -10.97 -0.48 5.88
CA SER A 148 -10.19 -0.42 7.13
C SER A 148 -9.39 0.88 7.19
N ILE A 149 -9.16 1.42 8.38
CA ILE A 149 -8.32 2.62 8.58
C ILE A 149 -6.84 2.35 8.24
N GLY A 150 -6.45 1.09 8.12
CA GLY A 150 -5.13 0.65 7.73
C GLY A 150 -4.95 -0.85 7.88
N SER A 151 -3.94 -1.39 7.23
CA SER A 151 -3.57 -2.81 7.34
C SER A 151 -2.08 -2.94 7.65
N ASN A 152 -1.72 -3.93 8.48
CA ASN A 152 -0.32 -4.28 8.68
C ASN A 152 0.19 -5.05 7.46
N LYS A 153 1.31 -4.61 6.92
CA LYS A 153 2.01 -5.29 5.83
C LYS A 153 3.49 -5.44 6.16
N GLN A 154 4.10 -6.51 5.67
CA GLN A 154 5.54 -6.66 5.63
C GLN A 154 6.03 -5.91 4.38
N LEU A 155 6.90 -4.92 4.57
CA LEU A 155 7.34 -4.03 3.51
C LEU A 155 8.86 -3.86 3.56
N ALA A 156 9.46 -3.67 2.40
CA ALA A 156 10.77 -3.07 2.32
C ALA A 156 10.62 -1.57 2.00
N ILE A 157 11.26 -0.76 2.82
CA ILE A 157 11.28 0.70 2.69
C ILE A 157 12.67 1.12 2.22
N LEU A 158 12.70 1.87 1.13
CA LEU A 158 13.90 2.54 0.63
C LEU A 158 13.76 4.03 0.88
N PHE A 159 14.71 4.60 1.59
CA PHE A 159 14.85 6.03 1.78
C PHE A 159 16.10 6.50 1.03
N ALA A 160 15.97 7.53 0.21
CA ALA A 160 17.08 8.11 -0.52
C ALA A 160 17.10 9.62 -0.35
N ASP A 161 18.29 10.19 -0.14
CA ASP A 161 18.53 11.60 0.12
C ASP A 161 19.74 12.11 -0.67
N ILE A 162 19.72 13.38 -1.09
CA ILE A 162 20.83 13.99 -1.81
C ILE A 162 21.90 14.44 -0.82
N GLU A 163 23.12 14.02 -1.05
CA GLU A 163 24.23 14.42 -0.20
C GLU A 163 24.54 15.90 -0.35
N ASN A 164 24.67 16.61 0.81
CA ASN A 164 24.99 18.03 0.86
C ASN A 164 24.05 18.93 0.04
N PHE A 165 22.75 18.59 -0.02
CA PHE A 165 21.77 19.35 -0.78
C PHE A 165 21.62 20.80 -0.30
N THR A 166 21.65 21.08 1.02
CA THR A 166 21.52 22.45 1.53
C THR A 166 22.58 23.40 0.94
N PRO A 167 23.88 23.11 1.01
CA PRO A 167 24.89 23.95 0.34
C PRO A 167 24.71 24.05 -1.17
N LEU A 168 24.27 22.97 -1.84
CA LEU A 168 23.99 22.95 -3.27
C LEU A 168 22.86 23.92 -3.61
N SER A 169 21.75 23.85 -2.88
CA SER A 169 20.58 24.70 -3.10
C SER A 169 20.82 26.18 -2.78
N GLU A 170 21.79 26.50 -1.93
CA GLU A 170 22.20 27.89 -1.65
C GLU A 170 23.04 28.50 -2.78
N ARG A 171 23.75 27.67 -3.55
CA ARG A 171 24.61 28.13 -4.67
C ARG A 171 23.85 28.27 -5.98
N LEU A 172 22.81 27.45 -6.20
CA LEU A 172 22.01 27.47 -7.42
C LEU A 172 20.84 28.44 -7.33
N ALA A 173 20.38 28.94 -8.46
CA ALA A 173 19.13 29.68 -8.54
C ALA A 173 17.94 28.76 -8.22
N SER A 174 16.88 29.31 -7.58
CA SER A 174 15.74 28.51 -7.11
C SER A 174 15.06 27.68 -8.22
N PHE A 175 15.00 28.21 -9.45
CA PHE A 175 14.45 27.48 -10.60
C PHE A 175 15.36 26.34 -11.08
N ASP A 176 16.68 26.50 -10.98
CA ASP A 176 17.65 25.45 -11.30
C ASP A 176 17.56 24.31 -10.29
N VAL A 177 17.38 24.63 -8.99
CA VAL A 177 17.13 23.65 -7.95
C VAL A 177 15.86 22.84 -8.24
N MET A 178 14.75 23.51 -8.59
CA MET A 178 13.51 22.84 -8.95
C MET A 178 13.65 21.97 -10.21
N TYR A 179 14.35 22.45 -11.21
CA TYR A 179 14.65 21.68 -12.41
C TYR A 179 15.47 20.42 -12.10
N LEU A 180 16.52 20.57 -11.30
CA LEU A 180 17.41 19.49 -10.90
C LEU A 180 16.66 18.43 -10.08
N LEU A 181 15.87 18.84 -9.09
CA LEU A 181 15.05 17.93 -8.28
C LEU A 181 14.02 17.18 -9.11
N ASN A 182 13.29 17.86 -9.99
CA ASN A 182 12.30 17.18 -10.83
C ASN A 182 12.95 16.16 -11.76
N LYS A 183 14.09 16.49 -12.35
CA LYS A 183 14.83 15.57 -13.20
C LYS A 183 15.38 14.37 -12.41
N TYR A 184 15.86 14.59 -11.20
CA TYR A 184 16.31 13.53 -10.29
C TYR A 184 15.14 12.62 -9.87
N PHE A 185 14.03 13.18 -9.44
CA PHE A 185 12.87 12.41 -9.00
C PHE A 185 12.23 11.60 -10.13
N ASP A 186 12.17 12.15 -11.34
CA ASP A 186 11.70 11.41 -12.51
C ASP A 186 12.62 10.21 -12.81
N PHE A 187 13.92 10.44 -12.84
CA PHE A 187 14.93 9.40 -12.99
C PHE A 187 14.82 8.32 -11.89
N ALA A 188 14.77 8.72 -10.61
CA ALA A 188 14.71 7.79 -9.48
C ALA A 188 13.37 7.04 -9.44
N GLY A 189 12.27 7.74 -9.72
CA GLY A 189 10.92 7.15 -9.76
C GLY A 189 10.80 6.05 -10.81
N ASN A 190 11.36 6.26 -11.99
CA ASN A 190 11.38 5.26 -13.06
C ASN A 190 12.14 3.98 -12.63
N ILE A 191 13.26 4.12 -11.90
CA ILE A 191 14.01 2.97 -11.39
C ILE A 191 13.23 2.23 -10.31
N VAL A 192 12.61 2.95 -9.39
CA VAL A 192 11.77 2.37 -8.33
C VAL A 192 10.60 1.59 -8.96
N MET A 193 9.86 2.21 -9.88
CA MET A 193 8.68 1.59 -10.50
C MET A 193 9.03 0.35 -11.33
N ARG A 194 10.10 0.36 -12.13
CA ARG A 194 10.51 -0.82 -12.91
C ARG A 194 10.97 -1.99 -12.04
N ASN A 195 11.36 -1.73 -10.78
CA ASN A 195 11.66 -2.76 -9.80
C ASN A 195 10.42 -3.12 -8.93
N GLY A 196 9.22 -2.69 -9.32
CA GLY A 196 7.96 -3.00 -8.65
C GLY A 196 7.80 -2.30 -7.30
N GLY A 197 8.43 -1.14 -7.13
CA GLY A 197 8.24 -0.23 -6.00
C GLY A 197 7.30 0.92 -6.35
N GLU A 198 6.89 1.66 -5.34
CA GLU A 198 6.06 2.86 -5.45
C GLU A 198 6.68 4.00 -4.65
N ILE A 199 6.75 5.21 -5.22
CA ILE A 199 7.15 6.40 -4.47
C ILE A 199 5.98 6.83 -3.60
N ASN A 200 6.17 6.75 -2.29
CA ASN A 200 5.14 7.13 -1.32
C ASN A 200 5.16 8.62 -1.00
N ASN A 201 6.34 9.21 -0.84
CA ASN A 201 6.45 10.62 -0.48
C ASN A 201 7.79 11.22 -0.92
N TYR A 202 7.76 12.52 -1.25
CA TYR A 202 8.93 13.36 -1.40
C TYR A 202 9.07 14.26 -0.17
N ILE A 203 10.25 14.33 0.44
CA ILE A 203 10.53 15.05 1.68
C ILE A 203 11.72 15.98 1.44
N GLY A 204 11.46 17.16 0.88
CA GLY A 204 12.54 18.06 0.43
C GLY A 204 13.27 17.46 -0.77
N ASP A 205 14.54 17.14 -0.58
CA ASP A 205 15.42 16.50 -1.54
C ASP A 205 15.47 14.96 -1.39
N ALA A 206 14.80 14.42 -0.36
CA ALA A 206 14.67 13.00 -0.13
C ALA A 206 13.39 12.42 -0.73
N PHE A 207 13.37 11.11 -0.97
CA PHE A 207 12.15 10.38 -1.23
C PHE A 207 12.07 9.07 -0.45
N LEU A 208 10.84 8.65 -0.22
CA LEU A 208 10.47 7.37 0.37
C LEU A 208 9.84 6.48 -0.68
N ALA A 209 10.41 5.30 -0.92
CA ALA A 209 9.82 4.28 -1.78
C ALA A 209 9.43 3.04 -0.97
N ILE A 210 8.36 2.39 -1.40
CA ILE A 210 7.76 1.22 -0.75
C ILE A 210 7.77 0.05 -1.73
N PHE A 211 8.12 -1.13 -1.23
CA PHE A 211 8.06 -2.39 -1.97
C PHE A 211 7.28 -3.42 -1.15
N GLY A 212 6.42 -4.20 -1.79
CA GLY A 212 5.66 -5.26 -1.14
C GLY A 212 4.19 -4.92 -0.86
N LEU A 213 3.63 -3.88 -1.48
CA LEU A 213 2.19 -3.60 -1.38
C LEU A 213 1.34 -4.72 -1.97
N ASP A 214 1.85 -5.42 -2.97
CA ASP A 214 1.30 -6.59 -3.65
C ASP A 214 1.45 -7.90 -2.87
N GLY A 215 2.43 -7.97 -1.94
CA GLY A 215 2.67 -9.13 -1.05
C GLY A 215 3.28 -10.34 -1.76
N ASP A 216 4.09 -10.13 -2.81
CA ASP A 216 4.72 -11.19 -3.60
C ASP A 216 5.94 -11.86 -2.94
N GLY A 217 6.43 -11.33 -1.81
CA GLY A 217 7.49 -11.94 -0.99
C GLY A 217 8.92 -11.66 -1.47
N ASP A 218 9.12 -10.79 -2.45
CA ASP A 218 10.44 -10.43 -3.00
C ASP A 218 10.78 -8.93 -2.82
N GLU A 219 10.02 -8.25 -2.02
CA GLU A 219 10.06 -6.80 -1.79
C GLU A 219 11.45 -6.29 -1.37
N THR A 220 12.12 -6.99 -0.47
CA THR A 220 13.46 -6.59 0.01
C THR A 220 14.51 -6.67 -1.10
N PHE A 221 14.46 -7.72 -1.89
CA PHE A 221 15.38 -7.87 -3.01
C PHE A 221 15.16 -6.80 -4.08
N ARG A 222 13.90 -6.53 -4.41
CA ARG A 222 13.51 -5.47 -5.36
C ARG A 222 13.95 -4.09 -4.88
N ALA A 223 13.79 -3.79 -3.59
CA ALA A 223 14.23 -2.53 -3.00
C ALA A 223 15.76 -2.36 -3.08
N VAL A 224 16.51 -3.40 -2.71
CA VAL A 224 17.99 -3.36 -2.77
C VAL A 224 18.48 -3.28 -4.21
N LYS A 225 17.86 -4.02 -5.12
CA LYS A 225 18.17 -3.94 -6.55
C LYS A 225 17.93 -2.53 -7.10
N ALA A 226 16.79 -1.92 -6.78
CA ALA A 226 16.49 -0.54 -7.16
C ALA A 226 17.53 0.44 -6.62
N GLY A 227 17.97 0.30 -5.36
CA GLY A 227 19.02 1.14 -4.78
C GLY A 227 20.35 1.01 -5.48
N LEU A 228 20.77 -0.20 -5.83
CA LEU A 228 22.00 -0.44 -6.57
C LEU A 228 21.93 0.08 -8.03
N GLU A 229 20.77 -0.06 -8.68
CA GLU A 229 20.53 0.50 -10.02
C GLU A 229 20.56 2.03 -9.98
N LEU A 230 19.95 2.66 -8.95
CA LEU A 230 20.03 4.10 -8.73
C LEU A 230 21.49 4.57 -8.66
N GLN A 231 22.33 3.92 -7.89
CA GLN A 231 23.75 4.27 -7.77
C GLN A 231 24.51 4.06 -9.09
N ALA A 232 24.23 2.98 -9.80
CA ALA A 232 24.91 2.67 -11.06
C ALA A 232 24.58 3.70 -12.16
N GLU A 233 23.30 4.06 -12.29
CA GLU A 233 22.83 5.00 -13.32
C GLU A 233 23.02 6.46 -12.91
N LEU A 234 23.12 6.76 -11.60
CA LEU A 234 23.39 8.10 -11.08
C LEU A 234 24.68 8.71 -11.67
N LYS A 235 25.67 7.89 -12.01
CA LYS A 235 26.95 8.36 -12.56
C LYS A 235 26.78 9.24 -13.81
N SER A 236 25.87 8.84 -14.71
CA SER A 236 25.61 9.62 -15.92
C SER A 236 24.85 10.92 -15.60
N PHE A 237 23.92 10.86 -14.66
CA PHE A 237 23.19 12.02 -14.17
C PHE A 237 24.14 13.01 -13.47
N ALA A 238 24.97 12.54 -12.54
CA ALA A 238 25.98 13.36 -11.83
C ALA A 238 26.93 14.06 -12.80
N THR A 239 27.43 13.37 -13.84
CA THR A 239 28.27 13.98 -14.89
C THR A 239 27.51 15.11 -15.60
N SER A 240 26.20 14.94 -15.88
CA SER A 240 25.39 16.00 -16.49
C SER A 240 25.23 17.21 -15.56
N VAL A 241 25.09 16.97 -14.24
CA VAL A 241 24.98 18.04 -13.24
C VAL A 241 26.30 18.80 -13.13
N GLU A 242 27.42 18.09 -13.05
CA GLU A 242 28.76 18.68 -13.02
C GLU A 242 29.02 19.55 -14.25
N GLN A 243 28.73 19.07 -15.46
CA GLN A 243 28.90 19.80 -16.70
C GLN A 243 28.05 21.07 -16.83
N ASN A 244 26.81 21.04 -16.31
CA ASN A 244 25.86 22.13 -16.48
C ASN A 244 25.85 23.13 -15.32
N PHE A 245 26.23 22.70 -14.13
CA PHE A 245 26.10 23.50 -12.90
C PHE A 245 27.39 23.62 -12.11
N ASP A 246 28.47 22.92 -12.50
CA ASP A 246 29.75 22.84 -11.77
C ASP A 246 29.58 22.35 -10.32
N GLU A 247 28.62 21.40 -10.13
CA GLU A 247 28.23 20.85 -8.82
C GLU A 247 28.33 19.32 -8.77
N GLU A 248 28.79 18.80 -7.64
CA GLU A 248 28.83 17.38 -7.39
C GLU A 248 27.44 16.89 -6.98
N PHE A 249 26.97 15.75 -7.53
CA PHE A 249 25.69 15.16 -7.22
C PHE A 249 25.86 13.72 -6.75
N LYS A 250 25.56 13.48 -5.47
CA LYS A 250 25.61 12.17 -4.83
C LYS A 250 24.33 11.93 -4.04
N ILE A 251 23.98 10.66 -3.83
CA ILE A 251 22.85 10.26 -2.99
C ILE A 251 23.29 9.23 -1.96
N ARG A 252 22.56 9.20 -0.84
CA ARG A 252 22.65 8.16 0.18
C ARG A 252 21.37 7.39 0.20
N ILE A 253 21.45 6.06 0.40
CA ILE A 253 20.32 5.16 0.39
C ILE A 253 20.32 4.32 1.67
N GLY A 254 19.15 4.24 2.31
CA GLY A 254 18.90 3.33 3.43
C GLY A 254 17.75 2.38 3.10
N VAL A 255 17.92 1.06 3.35
CA VAL A 255 16.86 0.08 3.16
C VAL A 255 16.60 -0.67 4.46
N HIS A 256 15.33 -0.76 4.82
CA HIS A 256 14.86 -1.57 5.94
C HIS A 256 13.67 -2.43 5.55
N PHE A 257 13.58 -3.64 6.15
CA PHE A 257 12.45 -4.54 6.01
C PHE A 257 11.77 -4.75 7.37
N GLY A 258 10.45 -4.62 7.40
CA GLY A 258 9.68 -4.83 8.63
C GLY A 258 8.18 -4.59 8.45
N GLU A 259 7.44 -4.79 9.55
CA GLU A 259 6.01 -4.53 9.59
C GLU A 259 5.73 -3.03 9.64
N ALA A 260 4.79 -2.58 8.83
CA ALA A 260 4.28 -1.21 8.85
C ALA A 260 2.78 -1.18 8.61
N ILE A 261 2.13 -0.12 9.06
CA ILE A 261 0.71 0.14 8.82
C ILE A 261 0.58 0.92 7.51
N VAL A 262 -0.17 0.35 6.58
CA VAL A 262 -0.52 0.99 5.30
C VAL A 262 -1.97 1.43 5.37
N GLY A 263 -2.25 2.68 5.09
CA GLY A 263 -3.62 3.22 5.12
C GLY A 263 -3.71 4.59 4.48
N MET A 264 -4.95 5.05 4.26
CA MET A 264 -5.21 6.41 3.79
C MET A 264 -5.03 7.39 4.95
N LEU A 265 -4.20 8.40 4.76
CA LEU A 265 -3.91 9.45 5.74
C LEU A 265 -4.09 10.83 5.11
N GLY A 266 -4.79 11.72 5.80
CA GLY A 266 -5.00 13.09 5.36
C GLY A 266 -6.35 13.65 5.81
N CYS A 267 -6.64 14.88 5.45
CA CYS A 267 -7.96 15.44 5.61
C CYS A 267 -8.86 15.04 4.42
N ARG A 268 -10.16 15.05 4.65
CA ARG A 268 -11.18 14.61 3.70
C ARG A 268 -11.00 15.26 2.33
N GLY A 269 -10.84 14.43 1.29
CA GLY A 269 -10.62 14.85 -0.09
C GLY A 269 -9.16 15.11 -0.49
N THR A 270 -8.21 14.94 0.45
CA THR A 270 -6.76 15.03 0.19
C THR A 270 -6.00 13.86 0.81
N GLU A 271 -6.69 12.77 1.09
CA GLU A 271 -6.10 11.57 1.65
C GLU A 271 -5.11 10.95 0.65
N ARG A 272 -4.00 10.46 1.17
CA ARG A 272 -2.97 9.76 0.40
C ARG A 272 -2.65 8.43 1.04
N LEU A 273 -2.33 7.44 0.23
CA LEU A 273 -1.77 6.19 0.74
C LEU A 273 -0.49 6.52 1.50
N SER A 274 -0.45 6.11 2.75
CA SER A 274 0.66 6.42 3.66
C SER A 274 1.10 5.18 4.40
N VAL A 275 2.38 5.14 4.72
CA VAL A 275 2.99 4.06 5.50
C VAL A 275 3.50 4.62 6.82
N ILE A 276 3.07 4.02 7.91
CA ILE A 276 3.40 4.46 9.28
C ILE A 276 3.99 3.28 10.05
N GLY A 277 5.05 3.54 10.80
CA GLY A 277 5.67 2.57 11.69
C GLY A 277 7.15 2.85 11.91
N ASP A 278 7.74 2.10 12.84
CA ASP A 278 9.19 2.19 13.10
C ASP A 278 10.01 1.75 11.89
N THR A 279 9.44 0.88 11.04
CA THR A 279 10.03 0.44 9.76
C THR A 279 10.43 1.61 8.86
N VAL A 280 9.60 2.66 8.78
CA VAL A 280 9.92 3.88 8.01
C VAL A 280 11.09 4.63 8.64
N ASN A 281 11.04 4.80 9.96
CA ASN A 281 12.09 5.49 10.71
C ASN A 281 13.43 4.76 10.63
N MET A 282 13.40 3.42 10.63
CA MET A 282 14.61 2.61 10.52
C MET A 282 15.27 2.73 9.15
N ALA A 283 14.51 2.83 8.06
CA ALA A 283 15.06 3.08 6.72
C ALA A 283 15.73 4.46 6.64
N ALA A 284 15.09 5.52 7.17
CA ALA A 284 15.67 6.86 7.24
C ALA A 284 16.94 6.92 8.11
N ARG A 285 16.95 6.17 9.23
CA ARG A 285 18.16 6.08 10.07
C ARG A 285 19.30 5.32 9.39
N ALA A 286 19.00 4.28 8.62
CA ALA A 286 20.00 3.55 7.83
C ALA A 286 20.57 4.44 6.72
N GLU A 287 19.73 5.26 6.08
CA GLU A 287 20.20 6.29 5.14
C GLU A 287 21.17 7.24 5.83
N SER A 288 20.76 7.89 6.93
CA SER A 288 21.58 8.86 7.66
C SER A 288 22.90 8.29 8.18
N ALA A 289 22.95 6.98 8.47
CA ALA A 289 24.17 6.32 8.94
C ALA A 289 25.27 6.26 7.86
N ASN A 290 24.92 6.36 6.56
CA ASN A 290 25.91 6.43 5.48
C ASN A 290 26.89 7.58 5.66
N LYS A 291 26.43 8.70 6.23
CA LYS A 291 27.28 9.88 6.46
C LYS A 291 28.46 9.59 7.40
N GLU A 292 28.21 8.83 8.47
CA GLU A 292 29.22 8.49 9.46
C GLU A 292 30.11 7.32 9.00
N ALA A 293 29.54 6.46 8.15
CA ALA A 293 30.20 5.28 7.61
C ALA A 293 31.00 5.54 6.34
N ASP A 294 30.88 6.72 5.74
CA ASP A 294 31.44 7.07 4.42
C ASP A 294 31.03 6.07 3.32
N THR A 295 29.74 5.70 3.35
CA THR A 295 29.11 4.77 2.41
C THR A 295 27.98 5.45 1.66
N THR A 296 27.48 4.82 0.60
CA THR A 296 26.39 5.38 -0.22
C THR A 296 25.08 4.58 -0.10
N MET A 297 25.16 3.31 0.35
CA MET A 297 23.98 2.48 0.53
C MET A 297 24.17 1.51 1.69
N LEU A 298 23.33 1.64 2.70
CA LEU A 298 23.29 0.74 3.85
C LEU A 298 21.90 0.08 3.98
N ILE A 299 21.91 -1.22 4.27
CA ILE A 299 20.70 -1.95 4.60
C ILE A 299 20.77 -2.47 6.03
N THR A 300 19.63 -2.56 6.70
CA THR A 300 19.57 -3.10 8.06
C THR A 300 19.72 -4.62 8.08
N GLU A 301 20.06 -5.17 9.23
CA GLU A 301 20.15 -6.62 9.44
C GLU A 301 18.84 -7.35 9.08
N ASN A 302 17.68 -6.73 9.34
CA ASN A 302 16.38 -7.32 8.99
C ASN A 302 16.23 -7.45 7.47
N ALA A 303 16.61 -6.43 6.72
CA ALA A 303 16.62 -6.49 5.26
C ALA A 303 17.64 -7.50 4.73
N TYR A 304 18.86 -7.48 5.29
CA TYR A 304 19.90 -8.42 4.89
C TYR A 304 19.50 -9.89 5.07
N LYS A 305 18.86 -10.24 6.19
CA LYS A 305 18.38 -11.61 6.47
C LYS A 305 17.45 -12.16 5.39
N GLN A 306 16.68 -11.31 4.71
CA GLN A 306 15.76 -11.71 3.64
C GLN A 306 16.49 -12.09 2.34
N ILE A 307 17.68 -11.52 2.10
CA ILE A 307 18.34 -11.58 0.77
C ILE A 307 19.81 -12.03 0.82
N LYS A 308 20.32 -12.46 1.97
CA LYS A 308 21.74 -12.79 2.21
C LYS A 308 22.36 -13.74 1.17
N ASP A 309 21.56 -14.65 0.64
CA ASP A 309 22.03 -15.65 -0.33
C ASP A 309 22.07 -15.08 -1.77
N ARG A 310 21.48 -13.90 -2.01
CA ARG A 310 21.30 -13.24 -3.31
C ARG A 310 22.18 -12.00 -3.51
N VAL A 311 22.88 -11.54 -2.47
CA VAL A 311 23.70 -10.32 -2.52
C VAL A 311 25.14 -10.59 -2.07
N GLU A 312 26.05 -9.75 -2.54
CA GLU A 312 27.42 -9.66 -2.06
C GLU A 312 27.54 -8.45 -1.14
N VAL A 313 28.12 -8.64 0.02
CA VAL A 313 28.37 -7.59 1.01
C VAL A 313 29.78 -7.04 0.79
N GLU A 314 29.95 -5.73 0.75
CA GLU A 314 31.27 -5.08 0.74
C GLU A 314 31.82 -5.01 2.17
N ASP A 315 31.03 -4.45 3.11
CA ASP A 315 31.38 -4.29 4.51
C ASP A 315 30.13 -4.28 5.42
N PHE A 316 30.33 -4.28 6.71
CA PHE A 316 29.26 -4.08 7.69
C PHE A 316 29.75 -3.21 8.85
N ILE A 317 28.85 -2.41 9.37
CA ILE A 317 29.07 -1.56 10.53
C ILE A 317 28.13 -1.91 11.66
N ARG A 318 28.62 -1.80 12.89
CA ARG A 318 27.78 -1.97 14.08
C ARG A 318 27.73 -0.68 14.88
N THR A 319 26.64 0.03 14.72
CA THR A 319 26.48 1.37 15.30
C THR A 319 25.20 1.50 16.11
N LYS A 320 25.10 2.57 16.91
CA LYS A 320 23.87 2.94 17.60
C LYS A 320 23.20 4.04 16.82
N LEU A 321 22.04 3.75 16.24
CA LEU A 321 21.26 4.75 15.51
C LEU A 321 20.60 5.74 16.48
N LYS A 322 20.38 6.96 16.02
CA LYS A 322 19.72 8.01 16.80
C LYS A 322 18.33 7.56 17.23
N GLY A 323 18.07 7.56 18.56
CA GLY A 323 16.78 7.16 19.11
C GLY A 323 16.56 5.65 19.25
N THR A 324 17.62 4.81 19.10
CA THR A 324 17.57 3.40 19.45
C THR A 324 18.30 3.14 20.78
N SER A 325 17.82 2.17 21.54
CA SER A 325 18.49 1.74 22.80
C SER A 325 19.69 0.81 22.52
N GLU A 326 19.62 0.04 21.45
CA GLU A 326 20.58 -1.01 21.10
C GLU A 326 21.44 -0.65 19.90
N ARG A 327 22.59 -1.32 19.81
CA ARG A 327 23.42 -1.28 18.60
C ARG A 327 22.83 -2.22 17.55
N ILE A 328 22.73 -1.75 16.33
CA ILE A 328 22.29 -2.54 15.19
C ILE A 328 23.44 -2.73 14.20
N THR A 329 23.35 -3.79 13.40
CA THR A 329 24.26 -4.05 12.30
C THR A 329 23.62 -3.56 11.00
N LEU A 330 24.39 -2.79 10.24
CA LEU A 330 24.07 -2.32 8.90
C LEU A 330 25.08 -2.94 7.94
N TYR A 331 24.62 -3.28 6.74
CA TYR A 331 25.43 -3.93 5.70
C TYR A 331 25.51 -3.03 4.48
N GLU A 332 26.72 -2.83 4.00
CA GLU A 332 26.98 -2.20 2.70
C GLU A 332 26.90 -3.28 1.61
N ILE A 333 26.00 -3.09 0.66
CA ILE A 333 25.78 -4.07 -0.41
C ILE A 333 26.57 -3.66 -1.65
N LYS A 334 27.44 -4.57 -2.08
CA LYS A 334 28.28 -4.39 -3.27
C LYS A 334 27.51 -4.65 -4.57
N SER A 335 26.80 -5.78 -4.62
CA SER A 335 26.18 -6.26 -5.84
C SER A 335 25.09 -7.30 -5.56
N VAL A 336 24.29 -7.58 -6.57
CA VAL A 336 23.38 -8.73 -6.63
C VAL A 336 24.11 -9.89 -7.30
N LYS A 337 24.07 -11.07 -6.69
CA LYS A 337 24.72 -12.27 -7.25
C LYS A 337 24.07 -12.70 -8.56
N GLY A 338 24.87 -12.91 -9.58
CA GLY A 338 24.42 -13.43 -10.89
C GLY A 338 23.69 -12.43 -11.78
N GLU A 339 23.51 -11.18 -11.36
CA GLU A 339 22.96 -10.12 -12.20
C GLU A 339 24.04 -9.04 -12.45
N SER A 340 24.14 -8.56 -13.69
CA SER A 340 24.90 -7.35 -14.00
C SER A 340 23.99 -6.15 -13.74
N LEU A 341 24.35 -5.29 -12.79
CA LEU A 341 23.64 -4.05 -12.46
C LEU A 341 23.81 -2.94 -13.51
N VAL A 342 24.72 -3.15 -14.46
CA VAL A 342 24.79 -2.27 -15.63
C VAL A 342 23.49 -2.48 -16.39
N ALA A 343 22.72 -1.42 -16.59
CA ALA A 343 21.54 -1.42 -17.46
C ALA A 343 21.82 -2.33 -18.63
N LYS A 344 21.04 -3.41 -18.77
CA LYS A 344 21.25 -4.35 -19.89
C LYS A 344 21.38 -3.47 -21.13
N LYS A 345 22.57 -3.44 -21.72
CA LYS A 345 22.80 -2.77 -23.01
C LYS A 345 21.62 -3.17 -23.84
N HIS A 346 20.73 -2.24 -24.15
CA HIS A 346 19.48 -2.53 -24.81
C HIS A 346 19.75 -3.52 -25.92
N ASP A 347 19.20 -4.74 -25.83
CA ASP A 347 19.41 -5.73 -26.86
C ASP A 347 19.02 -5.05 -28.17
N ALA A 348 19.94 -4.98 -29.11
CA ALA A 348 19.68 -4.36 -30.38
C ALA A 348 19.31 -5.48 -31.38
N LEU A 349 18.16 -5.39 -31.98
CA LEU A 349 17.72 -6.23 -33.07
C LEU A 349 17.84 -5.42 -34.37
N VAL A 350 18.49 -5.99 -35.39
CA VAL A 350 18.44 -5.40 -36.74
C VAL A 350 17.49 -6.25 -37.56
N ARG A 351 16.37 -5.63 -37.99
CA ARG A 351 15.37 -6.29 -38.83
C ARG A 351 14.94 -5.32 -39.94
N ASP A 352 14.91 -5.82 -41.15
CA ASP A 352 14.51 -5.03 -42.33
C ASP A 352 15.32 -3.72 -42.50
N GLY A 353 16.60 -3.74 -42.11
CA GLY A 353 17.49 -2.57 -42.14
C GLY A 353 17.27 -1.57 -41.00
N VAL A 354 16.29 -1.78 -40.13
CA VAL A 354 15.99 -0.95 -38.98
C VAL A 354 16.68 -1.47 -37.73
N LYS A 355 17.28 -0.59 -36.95
CA LYS A 355 17.88 -0.91 -35.66
C LYS A 355 16.86 -0.70 -34.56
N TRP A 356 16.36 -1.80 -33.99
CA TRP A 356 15.42 -1.85 -32.90
C TRP A 356 16.13 -1.92 -31.56
N THR A 357 15.55 -1.31 -30.57
CA THR A 357 16.01 -1.35 -29.19
C THR A 357 14.93 -2.04 -28.35
N ARG A 358 15.29 -3.04 -27.55
CA ARG A 358 14.37 -3.68 -26.63
C ARG A 358 14.02 -2.71 -25.50
N VAL A 359 12.72 -2.55 -25.21
CA VAL A 359 12.23 -1.57 -24.22
C VAL A 359 11.43 -2.22 -23.10
N ALA A 360 10.73 -3.33 -23.34
CA ALA A 360 9.91 -4.01 -22.34
C ALA A 360 9.76 -5.51 -22.68
N SER A 361 9.19 -6.29 -21.78
CA SER A 361 8.68 -7.62 -22.04
C SER A 361 7.21 -7.53 -22.49
N SER A 362 6.74 -8.42 -23.34
CA SER A 362 5.31 -8.50 -23.74
C SER A 362 4.36 -8.66 -22.55
N LYS A 363 4.82 -9.26 -21.45
CA LYS A 363 4.04 -9.41 -20.22
C LYS A 363 3.78 -8.08 -19.51
N ASP A 364 4.69 -7.14 -19.65
CA ASP A 364 4.63 -5.83 -18.98
C ASP A 364 3.50 -4.96 -19.57
N LEU A 365 3.13 -5.22 -20.85
CA LEU A 365 2.01 -4.57 -21.54
C LEU A 365 0.73 -5.43 -21.59
N SER A 366 0.46 -6.21 -20.55
CA SER A 366 -0.78 -6.99 -20.45
C SER A 366 -1.95 -6.11 -19.98
N GLY A 367 -3.13 -6.31 -20.59
CA GLY A 367 -4.33 -5.53 -20.27
C GLY A 367 -4.24 -4.06 -20.73
N GLU A 368 -4.75 -3.14 -19.93
CA GLU A 368 -4.76 -1.68 -20.21
C GLU A 368 -3.49 -0.96 -19.71
N ASN A 369 -2.43 -1.71 -19.38
CA ASN A 369 -1.20 -1.14 -18.84
C ASN A 369 -0.51 -0.24 -19.85
N LYS A 370 -0.07 0.93 -19.37
CA LYS A 370 0.78 1.87 -20.09
C LYS A 370 2.13 1.96 -19.36
N ILE A 371 3.23 1.96 -20.09
CA ILE A 371 4.58 1.97 -19.53
C ILE A 371 5.33 3.17 -20.09
N GLY A 372 5.80 4.06 -19.21
CA GLY A 372 6.78 5.09 -19.56
C GLY A 372 8.17 4.49 -19.71
N PHE A 373 8.92 4.90 -20.72
CA PHE A 373 10.27 4.43 -21.00
C PHE A 373 11.14 5.54 -21.60
N ASP A 374 12.35 5.70 -21.09
CA ASP A 374 13.34 6.58 -21.72
C ASP A 374 13.95 5.91 -22.95
N PHE A 375 13.70 6.47 -24.12
CA PHE A 375 14.28 6.03 -25.38
C PHE A 375 15.23 7.08 -25.93
N ARG A 376 16.51 6.94 -25.63
CA ARG A 376 17.57 7.86 -26.08
C ARG A 376 17.39 9.30 -25.63
N GLY A 377 16.92 9.50 -24.39
CA GLY A 377 16.64 10.81 -23.83
C GLY A 377 15.27 11.39 -24.19
N GLU A 378 14.40 10.61 -24.81
CA GLU A 378 13.02 10.94 -25.05
C GLU A 378 12.10 10.07 -24.19
N ASP A 379 11.24 10.68 -23.39
CA ASP A 379 10.21 9.97 -22.61
C ASP A 379 9.11 9.51 -23.55
N ILE A 380 8.97 8.20 -23.71
CA ILE A 380 7.95 7.57 -24.54
C ILE A 380 6.95 6.77 -23.71
N LEU A 381 5.71 6.73 -24.18
CA LEU A 381 4.63 5.95 -23.61
C LEU A 381 4.34 4.74 -24.51
N LEU A 382 4.50 3.55 -23.92
CA LEU A 382 4.19 2.26 -24.55
C LEU A 382 2.85 1.77 -24.03
N PHE A 383 2.01 1.27 -24.92
CA PHE A 383 0.73 0.65 -24.58
C PHE A 383 0.24 -0.25 -25.70
N ARG A 384 -0.79 -1.05 -25.38
CA ARG A 384 -1.47 -1.89 -26.37
C ARG A 384 -2.80 -1.24 -26.73
N PHE A 385 -3.06 -1.11 -28.02
CA PHE A 385 -4.37 -0.73 -28.55
C PHE A 385 -4.80 -1.80 -29.55
N GLU A 386 -5.95 -2.43 -29.28
CA GLU A 386 -6.34 -3.69 -29.92
C GLU A 386 -5.22 -4.74 -29.75
N ASP A 387 -4.71 -5.31 -30.83
CA ASP A 387 -3.61 -6.27 -30.80
C ASP A 387 -2.25 -5.65 -31.15
N GLU A 388 -2.17 -4.33 -31.32
CA GLU A 388 -0.96 -3.64 -31.73
C GLU A 388 -0.29 -2.93 -30.55
N VAL A 389 1.05 -3.03 -30.48
CA VAL A 389 1.85 -2.22 -29.59
C VAL A 389 2.09 -0.87 -30.22
N ARG A 390 1.82 0.21 -29.50
CA ARG A 390 2.07 1.59 -29.91
C ARG A 390 3.05 2.28 -28.98
N ALA A 391 3.84 3.16 -29.55
CA ALA A 391 4.81 3.97 -28.85
C ALA A 391 4.68 5.43 -29.29
N ILE A 392 4.44 6.32 -28.33
CA ILE A 392 4.27 7.75 -28.57
C ILE A 392 5.11 8.56 -27.57
N GLN A 393 5.34 9.83 -27.84
CA GLN A 393 5.85 10.78 -26.87
C GLN A 393 4.94 10.81 -25.63
N ASN A 394 5.52 10.68 -24.42
CA ASN A 394 4.76 10.69 -23.16
C ASN A 394 4.43 12.09 -22.65
N SER A 395 4.59 13.12 -23.44
CA SER A 395 4.25 14.49 -23.04
C SER A 395 3.28 15.14 -24.02
N CYS A 396 2.20 15.72 -23.48
CA CYS A 396 1.23 16.48 -24.23
C CYS A 396 1.90 17.72 -24.85
N THR A 397 1.80 17.90 -26.17
CA THR A 397 2.45 19.00 -26.89
C THR A 397 1.89 20.38 -26.56
N HIS A 398 0.76 20.44 -25.83
CA HIS A 398 0.18 21.70 -25.37
C HIS A 398 1.00 22.34 -24.23
N MET A 399 1.31 21.59 -23.15
CA MET A 399 2.04 22.11 -21.98
C MET A 399 3.07 21.10 -21.41
N ASN A 400 3.50 20.14 -22.20
CA ASN A 400 4.46 19.11 -21.82
C ASN A 400 4.09 18.29 -20.56
N LEU A 401 2.76 18.14 -20.30
CA LEU A 401 2.28 17.35 -19.19
C LEU A 401 2.19 15.85 -19.58
N PRO A 402 2.43 14.92 -18.65
CA PRO A 402 2.52 13.49 -18.97
C PRO A 402 1.19 12.93 -19.49
N LEU A 403 1.27 12.05 -20.48
CA LEU A 403 0.13 11.35 -21.06
C LEU A 403 -0.10 9.96 -20.48
N SER A 404 0.72 9.50 -19.56
CA SER A 404 0.63 8.17 -18.94
C SER A 404 -0.73 7.91 -18.25
N SER A 405 -1.34 8.93 -17.65
CA SER A 405 -2.70 8.88 -17.08
C SER A 405 -3.81 9.20 -18.07
N GLY A 406 -3.48 9.47 -19.33
CA GLY A 406 -4.46 9.74 -20.40
C GLY A 406 -5.32 8.50 -20.69
N VAL A 407 -6.56 8.72 -21.13
CA VAL A 407 -7.49 7.65 -21.53
C VAL A 407 -7.45 7.46 -23.03
N LEU A 408 -7.45 6.20 -23.49
CA LEU A 408 -7.62 5.87 -24.91
C LEU A 408 -9.11 5.77 -25.24
N ASP A 409 -9.53 6.39 -26.34
CA ASP A 409 -10.86 6.19 -26.88
C ASP A 409 -10.92 4.99 -27.84
N ASP A 410 -12.12 4.62 -28.28
CA ASP A 410 -12.37 3.48 -29.18
C ASP A 410 -11.71 3.64 -30.57
N ASN A 411 -11.25 4.83 -30.92
CA ASN A 411 -10.56 5.12 -32.17
C ASN A 411 -9.03 5.13 -32.04
N GLY A 412 -8.51 4.81 -30.85
CA GLY A 412 -7.08 4.83 -30.53
C GLY A 412 -6.51 6.24 -30.39
N HIS A 413 -7.31 7.22 -30.00
CA HIS A 413 -6.81 8.54 -29.63
C HIS A 413 -6.53 8.57 -28.13
N ILE A 414 -5.40 9.17 -27.73
CA ILE A 414 -5.09 9.42 -26.33
C ILE A 414 -5.56 10.81 -25.91
N LEU A 415 -6.40 10.86 -24.88
CA LEU A 415 -6.92 12.08 -24.30
C LEU A 415 -6.06 12.54 -23.14
N CYS A 416 -5.51 13.76 -23.23
CA CYS A 416 -4.77 14.38 -22.16
C CYS A 416 -5.71 14.72 -20.98
N PRO A 417 -5.45 14.21 -19.75
CA PRO A 417 -6.36 14.38 -18.62
C PRO A 417 -6.38 15.81 -18.06
N PHE A 418 -5.44 16.67 -18.46
CA PHE A 418 -5.31 18.00 -17.89
C PHE A 418 -6.19 19.05 -18.61
N HIS A 419 -6.11 19.11 -19.94
CA HIS A 419 -6.81 20.16 -20.71
C HIS A 419 -7.62 19.60 -21.88
N GLY A 420 -7.81 18.29 -21.98
CA GLY A 420 -8.67 17.66 -22.98
C GLY A 420 -8.16 17.72 -24.41
N SER A 421 -6.84 17.90 -24.63
CA SER A 421 -6.25 17.71 -25.97
C SER A 421 -6.21 16.22 -26.28
N ALA A 422 -6.60 15.82 -27.50
CA ALA A 422 -6.57 14.44 -27.95
C ALA A 422 -5.69 14.26 -29.19
N TYR A 423 -4.98 13.15 -29.24
CA TYR A 423 -4.03 12.85 -30.32
C TYR A 423 -4.25 11.43 -30.85
N CYS A 424 -4.18 11.28 -32.16
CA CYS A 424 -4.13 9.96 -32.77
C CYS A 424 -2.81 9.25 -32.39
N THR A 425 -2.90 8.06 -31.86
CA THR A 425 -1.69 7.34 -31.40
C THR A 425 -0.94 6.63 -32.52
N GLN A 426 -1.50 6.60 -33.73
CA GLN A 426 -0.87 5.97 -34.89
C GLN A 426 0.08 6.94 -35.61
N ASP A 427 -0.32 8.20 -35.80
CA ASP A 427 0.42 9.20 -36.58
C ASP A 427 0.72 10.49 -35.81
N GLY A 428 0.26 10.61 -34.58
CA GLY A 428 0.46 11.75 -33.71
C GLY A 428 -0.43 12.96 -34.01
N THR A 429 -1.32 12.91 -34.99
CA THR A 429 -2.13 14.05 -35.37
C THR A 429 -3.07 14.52 -34.28
N VAL A 430 -3.22 15.86 -34.16
CA VAL A 430 -4.10 16.46 -33.15
C VAL A 430 -5.56 16.25 -33.58
N GLN A 431 -6.36 15.63 -32.72
CA GLN A 431 -7.79 15.39 -32.95
C GLN A 431 -8.65 16.40 -32.21
N LYS A 432 -8.24 16.79 -31.00
CA LYS A 432 -8.88 17.82 -30.18
C LYS A 432 -7.83 18.69 -29.54
N TRP A 433 -8.14 19.96 -29.33
CA TRP A 433 -7.23 20.91 -28.73
C TRP A 433 -7.85 21.70 -27.60
N CYS A 434 -7.44 21.45 -26.39
CA CYS A 434 -7.87 22.13 -25.15
C CYS A 434 -9.41 22.20 -25.01
N GLU A 435 -10.11 21.09 -25.22
CA GLU A 435 -11.57 21.01 -25.07
C GLU A 435 -12.03 20.74 -23.63
N GLY A 436 -11.12 20.32 -22.74
CA GLY A 436 -11.39 19.99 -21.34
C GLY A 436 -10.91 21.06 -20.36
N LEU A 437 -11.00 22.35 -20.71
CA LEU A 437 -10.65 23.43 -19.80
C LEU A 437 -11.73 23.61 -18.73
N PRO A 438 -11.37 23.96 -17.47
CA PRO A 438 -12.32 24.24 -16.41
C PRO A 438 -13.32 25.35 -16.78
N GLU A 439 -14.60 25.17 -16.41
CA GLU A 439 -15.66 26.12 -16.73
C GLU A 439 -15.47 27.48 -16.03
N ASP A 440 -14.79 27.50 -14.89
CA ASP A 440 -14.47 28.68 -14.09
C ASP A 440 -13.19 29.40 -14.51
N MET A 441 -12.52 28.93 -15.57
CA MET A 441 -11.28 29.54 -16.06
C MET A 441 -11.57 30.92 -16.68
N PRO A 442 -10.75 31.95 -16.35
CA PRO A 442 -10.89 33.28 -16.97
C PRO A 442 -10.87 33.22 -18.50
N PRO A 443 -11.76 33.94 -19.20
CA PRO A 443 -11.88 33.91 -20.67
C PRO A 443 -10.57 34.21 -21.42
N GLU A 444 -9.75 35.11 -20.89
CA GLU A 444 -8.43 35.45 -21.41
C GLU A 444 -7.46 34.23 -21.37
N ASN A 445 -7.50 33.44 -20.30
CA ASN A 445 -6.68 32.24 -20.17
C ASN A 445 -7.16 31.14 -21.13
N VAL A 446 -8.47 30.97 -21.25
CA VAL A 446 -9.09 30.06 -22.24
C VAL A 446 -8.67 30.43 -23.67
N GLN A 447 -8.72 31.73 -24.02
CA GLN A 447 -8.30 32.20 -25.31
C GLN A 447 -6.82 32.00 -25.56
N MET A 448 -5.97 32.30 -24.56
CA MET A 448 -4.52 32.08 -24.61
C MET A 448 -4.21 30.61 -24.88
N MET A 449 -4.78 29.69 -24.11
CA MET A 449 -4.54 28.26 -24.25
C MET A 449 -4.98 27.70 -25.59
N LYS A 450 -6.18 28.09 -26.08
CA LYS A 450 -6.69 27.66 -27.38
C LYS A 450 -5.90 28.24 -28.56
N SER A 451 -5.25 29.39 -28.38
CA SER A 451 -4.42 30.03 -29.40
C SER A 451 -3.02 29.47 -29.54
N MET A 452 -2.58 28.61 -28.61
CA MET A 452 -1.28 27.96 -28.70
C MET A 452 -1.16 27.11 -29.97
N LYS A 453 0.04 27.08 -30.56
CA LYS A 453 0.28 26.32 -31.78
C LYS A 453 0.01 24.83 -31.56
N GLN A 454 -0.86 24.26 -32.36
CA GLN A 454 -1.09 22.81 -32.36
C GLN A 454 0.11 22.09 -32.95
N VAL A 455 0.72 21.22 -32.18
CA VAL A 455 1.84 20.41 -32.59
C VAL A 455 1.45 18.94 -32.47
N PRO A 456 1.65 18.10 -33.50
CA PRO A 456 1.42 16.65 -33.42
C PRO A 456 2.32 16.00 -32.34
N LEU A 457 1.88 14.87 -31.76
CA LEU A 457 2.74 14.02 -30.96
C LEU A 457 3.79 13.35 -31.84
N LYS A 458 4.97 13.15 -31.29
CA LYS A 458 5.95 12.27 -31.89
C LYS A 458 5.54 10.81 -31.69
N THR A 459 5.57 10.03 -32.76
CA THR A 459 5.31 8.59 -32.73
C THR A 459 6.60 7.83 -33.02
N PHE A 460 6.67 6.58 -32.59
CA PHE A 460 7.83 5.70 -32.76
C PHE A 460 7.37 4.35 -33.33
N MET A 461 8.19 3.73 -34.14
CA MET A 461 7.95 2.36 -34.55
C MET A 461 8.00 1.44 -33.33
N ALA A 462 6.99 0.60 -33.17
CA ALA A 462 6.94 -0.42 -32.12
C ALA A 462 6.72 -1.79 -32.74
N LEU A 463 7.37 -2.81 -32.20
CA LEU A 463 7.31 -4.19 -32.65
C LEU A 463 7.28 -5.13 -31.46
N GLU A 464 6.30 -6.03 -31.45
CA GLU A 464 6.35 -7.18 -30.54
C GLU A 464 6.99 -8.37 -31.25
N TYR A 465 8.10 -8.85 -30.73
CA TYR A 465 8.83 -9.97 -31.28
C TYR A 465 9.53 -10.77 -30.19
N ASP A 466 9.40 -12.09 -30.21
CA ASP A 466 10.00 -13.04 -29.27
C ASP A 466 9.71 -12.67 -27.79
N LYS A 467 8.44 -12.42 -27.48
CA LYS A 467 7.94 -12.04 -26.13
C LYS A 467 8.55 -10.76 -25.57
N ASN A 468 9.10 -9.91 -26.41
CA ASN A 468 9.65 -8.62 -26.07
C ASN A 468 9.07 -7.53 -26.96
N ILE A 469 9.07 -6.32 -26.40
CA ILE A 469 8.68 -5.10 -27.10
C ILE A 469 9.95 -4.36 -27.53
N TRP A 470 9.97 -3.97 -28.78
CA TRP A 470 11.07 -3.30 -29.44
C TRP A 470 10.60 -1.98 -30.01
N VAL A 471 11.42 -0.95 -29.87
CA VAL A 471 11.14 0.38 -30.39
C VAL A 471 12.27 0.85 -31.30
N ALA A 472 11.91 1.55 -32.37
CA ALA A 472 12.84 2.21 -33.25
C ALA A 472 12.33 3.64 -33.56
N GLN A 473 13.22 4.53 -33.93
CA GLN A 473 12.88 5.88 -34.37
C GLN A 473 12.29 5.80 -35.79
N ASN A 474 11.20 6.52 -36.07
CA ASN A 474 10.60 6.63 -37.41
C ASN A 474 11.53 7.33 -38.38
#